data_dfe4fa0dd5ea8a80cd701120950f1707
#
_entry.id   dfe4fa0dd5ea8a80cd701120950f1707
#
_cell.length_a   1.000
_cell.length_b   1.000
_cell.length_c   1.000
_cell.angle_alpha   90.00
_cell.angle_beta   90.00
_cell.angle_gamma   90.00
#
_symmetry.space_group_name_H-M   'P 1'
#
loop_
_entity.id
_entity.type
_entity.pdbx_description
1 polymer ?
#
loop_
_entity_poly.entity_id
_entity_poly.type
_entity_poly.pdbx_seq_one_letter_code
_entity_poly.pdbx_strand_id
1 'polypeptide(L)'
;YEASHVLTQGRVVSPPLKKATAAIILVAFLMLSCASLAQAETISAPYSAIAPCDFVESLEFNGTNANASVTEQVELGPRTTGSSGSAALRALIHTQLPLWDVANNTYTEDNITFTNVVAKLAPETMDESTPRVVIVAHYDSRDVAERDPDINRTMDPIPGANDAASGVAVLLELGRIIPFMDLAYEVELLFTDAEDQNFSSGSLYGSKAWANAQSDAQVNR
;
A
#
# COMPACT_ATOMS: atom_id res chain seq x y z
N TYR A 1 -43.15 59.18 36.97
CA TYR A 1 -43.19 58.18 38.05
C TYR A 1 -41.81 57.63 38.21
N GLU A 2 -41.21 57.98 39.37
CA GLU A 2 -39.92 57.60 39.85
C GLU A 2 -39.85 56.09 40.09
N ALA A 3 -38.71 55.50 39.74
CA ALA A 3 -38.30 54.21 40.31
C ALA A 3 -36.81 54.29 40.70
N SER A 4 -36.63 54.15 41.97
CA SER A 4 -35.41 54.30 42.76
C SER A 4 -34.36 53.26 42.41
N HIS A 5 -33.10 53.73 42.25
CA HIS A 5 -31.90 52.88 42.27
C HIS A 5 -31.68 52.33 43.67
N VAL A 6 -31.52 50.99 43.76
CA VAL A 6 -30.88 50.33 44.89
C VAL A 6 -29.57 49.73 44.40
N LEU A 7 -28.48 50.39 44.77
CA LEU A 7 -27.12 49.82 44.60
C LEU A 7 -26.86 48.86 45.77
N THR A 8 -26.81 47.55 45.48
CA THR A 8 -26.30 46.61 46.43
C THR A 8 -24.80 46.44 46.16
N GLN A 9 -23.96 46.90 47.07
CA GLN A 9 -22.52 46.62 47.10
C GLN A 9 -22.29 45.14 47.30
N GLY A 10 -21.90 44.45 46.25
CA GLY A 10 -21.37 43.06 46.29
C GLY A 10 -19.98 43.08 46.87
N ARG A 11 -19.79 42.53 48.05
CA ARG A 11 -18.50 42.30 48.70
C ARG A 11 -17.73 41.25 47.90
N VAL A 12 -16.64 41.64 47.22
CA VAL A 12 -15.70 40.71 46.57
C VAL A 12 -14.97 39.98 47.68
N VAL A 13 -15.31 38.73 47.91
CA VAL A 13 -14.58 37.83 48.82
C VAL A 13 -13.50 37.14 48.00
N SER A 14 -12.25 37.54 48.20
CA SER A 14 -11.10 36.86 47.64
C SER A 14 -11.01 35.41 48.20
N PRO A 15 -10.79 34.40 47.36
CA PRO A 15 -10.62 33.02 47.87
C PRO A 15 -9.34 32.94 48.73
N PRO A 16 -9.34 32.16 49.80
CA PRO A 16 -8.20 32.07 50.70
C PRO A 16 -6.98 31.52 49.96
N LEU A 17 -5.83 32.13 50.19
CA LEU A 17 -4.53 31.88 49.57
C LEU A 17 -4.14 30.38 49.51
N LYS A 18 -4.62 29.60 50.47
CA LYS A 18 -4.40 28.13 50.54
C LYS A 18 -5.01 27.34 49.38
N LYS A 19 -6.12 27.82 48.77
CA LYS A 19 -6.74 27.12 47.59
C LYS A 19 -5.98 27.43 46.30
N ALA A 20 -5.41 28.60 46.16
CA ALA A 20 -4.59 28.97 45.03
C ALA A 20 -3.27 28.18 45.00
N THR A 21 -2.62 27.99 46.17
CA THR A 21 -1.39 27.23 46.29
C THR A 21 -1.61 25.74 46.00
N ALA A 22 -2.72 25.15 46.44
CA ALA A 22 -3.08 23.77 46.14
C ALA A 22 -3.35 23.52 44.64
N ALA A 23 -3.99 24.47 43.95
CA ALA A 23 -4.25 24.38 42.51
C ALA A 23 -2.96 24.49 41.69
N ILE A 24 -2.02 25.37 42.09
CA ILE A 24 -0.74 25.52 41.42
C ILE A 24 0.14 24.24 41.59
N ILE A 25 0.12 23.64 42.79
CA ILE A 25 0.85 22.38 43.02
C ILE A 25 0.25 21.23 42.21
N LEU A 26 -1.08 21.15 42.08
CA LEU A 26 -1.76 20.12 41.29
C LEU A 26 -1.47 20.25 39.79
N VAL A 27 -1.45 21.47 39.25
CA VAL A 27 -1.09 21.73 37.84
C VAL A 27 0.37 21.44 37.59
N ALA A 28 1.29 21.77 38.53
CA ALA A 28 2.69 21.43 38.41
C ALA A 28 2.93 19.90 38.46
N PHE A 29 2.18 19.16 39.26
CA PHE A 29 2.26 17.71 39.31
C PHE A 29 1.69 17.04 38.04
N LEU A 30 0.63 17.57 37.45
CA LEU A 30 0.09 17.14 36.17
C LEU A 30 1.05 17.43 35.01
N MET A 31 1.75 18.55 35.03
CA MET A 31 2.74 18.88 34.02
C MET A 31 4.03 18.02 34.15
N LEU A 32 4.43 17.65 35.39
CA LEU A 32 5.55 16.74 35.61
C LEU A 32 5.20 15.29 35.19
N SER A 33 3.96 14.84 35.39
CA SER A 33 3.51 13.52 34.95
C SER A 33 3.37 13.43 33.41
N CYS A 34 2.98 14.53 32.74
CA CYS A 34 3.02 14.58 31.27
C CYS A 34 4.47 14.60 30.72
N ALA A 35 5.41 15.25 31.40
CA ALA A 35 6.81 15.24 30.98
C ALA A 35 7.49 13.87 31.18
N SER A 36 7.08 13.10 32.19
CA SER A 36 7.61 11.74 32.39
C SER A 36 6.96 10.67 31.48
N LEU A 37 5.80 10.96 30.88
CA LEU A 37 5.18 10.10 29.84
C LEU A 37 5.75 10.36 28.43
N ALA A 38 6.48 11.46 28.25
CA ALA A 38 7.17 11.78 26.99
C ALA A 38 8.56 11.12 26.88
N GLN A 39 9.04 10.43 27.91
CA GLN A 39 10.17 9.51 27.81
C GLN A 39 9.64 8.08 27.60
N ALA A 40 8.82 7.89 26.57
CA ALA A 40 8.75 6.59 25.91
C ALA A 40 10.16 6.32 25.39
N GLU A 41 10.79 5.28 25.92
CA GLU A 41 12.06 4.78 25.41
C GLU A 41 11.93 4.69 23.91
N THR A 42 12.72 5.49 23.21
CA THR A 42 12.95 5.26 21.80
C THR A 42 13.57 3.88 21.71
N ILE A 43 12.75 2.89 21.41
CA ILE A 43 13.24 1.63 20.85
C ILE A 43 13.97 2.13 19.60
N SER A 44 15.29 2.21 19.69
CA SER A 44 16.11 2.45 18.52
C SER A 44 15.89 1.23 17.64
N ALA A 45 14.97 1.37 16.69
CA ALA A 45 14.91 0.45 15.58
C ALA A 45 16.32 0.43 14.96
N PRO A 46 16.85 -0.73 14.58
CA PRO A 46 18.17 -0.85 13.96
C PRO A 46 18.25 -0.18 12.58
N TYR A 47 17.19 0.47 12.16
CA TYR A 47 17.11 1.27 10.96
C TYR A 47 17.56 2.69 11.28
N SER A 48 18.60 3.16 10.59
CA SER A 48 18.97 4.57 10.58
C SER A 48 17.71 5.36 10.25
N ALA A 49 17.12 5.97 11.28
CA ALA A 49 15.85 6.65 11.14
C ALA A 49 16.08 7.97 10.40
N ILE A 50 16.07 7.91 9.09
CA ILE A 50 15.58 9.03 8.33
C ILE A 50 14.10 9.08 8.68
N ALA A 51 13.65 10.16 9.34
CA ALA A 51 12.28 10.25 9.79
C ALA A 51 11.35 10.08 8.56
N PRO A 52 10.34 9.18 8.58
CA PRO A 52 9.45 8.99 7.44
C PRO A 52 8.86 10.30 6.91
N CYS A 53 8.72 11.31 7.77
CA CYS A 53 8.23 12.64 7.42
C CYS A 53 9.19 13.45 6.54
N ASP A 54 10.48 13.17 6.53
CA ASP A 54 11.46 13.90 5.68
C ASP A 54 11.34 13.48 4.21
N PHE A 55 10.70 12.32 3.95
CA PHE A 55 10.43 11.80 2.60
C PHE A 55 9.06 12.17 2.05
N VAL A 56 8.09 12.50 2.90
CA VAL A 56 6.70 12.72 2.48
C VAL A 56 6.57 13.88 1.51
N GLU A 57 7.37 14.93 1.64
CA GLU A 57 7.31 16.08 0.73
C GLU A 57 7.95 15.81 -0.64
N SER A 58 8.95 14.94 -0.73
CA SER A 58 9.66 14.62 -1.98
C SER A 58 9.28 13.29 -2.62
N LEU A 59 8.72 12.34 -1.83
CA LEU A 59 8.35 10.98 -2.23
C LEU A 59 6.86 10.73 -2.03
N GLU A 60 6.03 11.74 -2.19
CA GLU A 60 4.59 11.64 -2.05
C GLU A 60 3.99 10.69 -3.10
N PHE A 61 3.11 9.79 -2.64
CA PHE A 61 2.29 8.96 -3.53
C PHE A 61 1.35 9.85 -4.35
N ASN A 62 1.47 9.77 -5.68
CA ASN A 62 0.67 10.59 -6.58
C ASN A 62 -0.57 9.83 -7.06
N GLY A 63 -1.70 10.06 -6.41
CA GLY A 63 -2.97 9.45 -6.78
C GLY A 63 -3.44 9.78 -8.21
N THR A 64 -3.03 10.93 -8.76
CA THR A 64 -3.34 11.29 -10.15
C THR A 64 -2.57 10.41 -11.13
N ASN A 65 -1.29 10.13 -10.87
CA ASN A 65 -0.50 9.20 -11.67
C ASN A 65 -1.10 7.79 -11.61
N ALA A 66 -1.44 7.31 -10.40
CA ALA A 66 -2.07 6.02 -10.25
C ALA A 66 -3.40 5.93 -11.02
N ASN A 67 -4.24 6.95 -10.96
CA ASN A 67 -5.49 6.98 -11.73
C ASN A 67 -5.25 7.03 -13.26
N ALA A 68 -4.23 7.77 -13.73
CA ALA A 68 -3.85 7.78 -15.14
C ALA A 68 -3.39 6.38 -15.59
N SER A 69 -2.62 5.67 -14.75
CA SER A 69 -2.20 4.29 -15.02
C SER A 69 -3.39 3.32 -15.12
N VAL A 70 -4.45 3.48 -14.32
CA VAL A 70 -5.68 2.69 -14.49
C VAL A 70 -6.27 2.89 -15.90
N THR A 71 -6.35 4.13 -16.36
CA THR A 71 -6.87 4.47 -17.70
C THR A 71 -6.01 3.83 -18.79
N GLU A 72 -4.68 3.98 -18.72
CA GLU A 72 -3.74 3.39 -19.66
C GLU A 72 -3.89 1.86 -19.75
N GLN A 73 -4.03 1.18 -18.62
CA GLN A 73 -4.24 -0.27 -18.57
C GLN A 73 -5.56 -0.70 -19.21
N VAL A 74 -6.64 0.06 -19.00
CA VAL A 74 -7.94 -0.23 -19.60
C VAL A 74 -7.91 -0.04 -21.12
N GLU A 75 -7.16 0.94 -21.61
CA GLU A 75 -6.98 1.20 -23.06
C GLU A 75 -6.21 0.08 -23.77
N LEU A 76 -5.42 -0.74 -23.06
CA LEU A 76 -4.81 -1.96 -23.61
C LEU A 76 -5.85 -3.05 -23.95
N GLY A 77 -7.08 -2.87 -23.51
CA GLY A 77 -8.16 -3.84 -23.59
C GLY A 77 -8.16 -4.85 -22.44
N PRO A 78 -9.06 -5.84 -22.49
CA PRO A 78 -9.13 -6.90 -21.47
C PRO A 78 -7.79 -7.64 -21.34
N ARG A 79 -7.32 -7.77 -20.10
CA ARG A 79 -6.04 -8.42 -19.78
C ARG A 79 -6.24 -9.87 -19.35
N THR A 80 -7.14 -10.55 -20.03
CA THR A 80 -7.37 -11.99 -19.76
C THR A 80 -6.09 -12.78 -19.97
N THR A 81 -5.87 -13.81 -19.18
CA THR A 81 -4.67 -14.66 -19.25
C THR A 81 -4.39 -15.13 -20.67
N GLY A 82 -3.16 -14.93 -21.14
CA GLY A 82 -2.73 -15.28 -22.51
C GLY A 82 -3.16 -14.33 -23.62
N SER A 83 -3.94 -13.27 -23.32
CA SER A 83 -4.38 -12.29 -24.31
C SER A 83 -3.28 -11.32 -24.74
N SER A 84 -3.52 -10.61 -25.84
CA SER A 84 -2.66 -9.49 -26.28
C SER A 84 -2.65 -8.34 -25.27
N GLY A 85 -3.79 -8.05 -24.60
CA GLY A 85 -3.88 -7.06 -23.55
C GLY A 85 -3.00 -7.42 -22.33
N SER A 86 -3.02 -8.71 -21.92
CA SER A 86 -2.13 -9.24 -20.90
C SER A 86 -0.65 -9.08 -21.27
N ALA A 87 -0.28 -9.40 -22.52
CA ALA A 87 1.09 -9.23 -23.01
C ALA A 87 1.52 -7.75 -23.06
N ALA A 88 0.63 -6.86 -23.49
CA ALA A 88 0.88 -5.42 -23.55
C ALA A 88 1.07 -4.83 -22.15
N LEU A 89 0.27 -5.26 -21.15
CA LEU A 89 0.43 -4.80 -19.78
C LEU A 89 1.76 -5.27 -19.17
N ARG A 90 2.20 -6.51 -19.41
CA ARG A 90 3.54 -6.93 -18.97
C ARG A 90 4.65 -6.05 -19.55
N ALA A 91 4.57 -5.71 -20.84
CA ALA A 91 5.53 -4.79 -21.46
C ALA A 91 5.48 -3.39 -20.82
N LEU A 92 4.29 -2.89 -20.50
CA LEU A 92 4.10 -1.62 -19.79
C LEU A 92 4.77 -1.66 -18.40
N ILE A 93 4.55 -2.70 -17.62
CA ILE A 93 5.17 -2.88 -16.29
C ILE A 93 6.70 -2.81 -16.40
N HIS A 94 7.30 -3.52 -17.37
CA HIS A 94 8.75 -3.43 -17.60
C HIS A 94 9.22 -2.01 -17.90
N THR A 95 8.44 -1.25 -18.67
CA THR A 95 8.78 0.13 -19.05
C THR A 95 8.65 1.09 -17.87
N GLN A 96 7.65 0.88 -17.01
CA GLN A 96 7.34 1.76 -15.88
C GLN A 96 8.27 1.54 -14.67
N LEU A 97 9.04 0.44 -14.64
CA LEU A 97 9.92 0.08 -13.53
C LEU A 97 11.42 0.05 -13.94
N PRO A 98 12.00 1.14 -14.50
CA PRO A 98 13.34 1.14 -15.08
C PRO A 98 14.47 0.98 -14.05
N LEU A 99 14.19 1.18 -12.76
CA LEU A 99 15.16 1.04 -11.65
C LEU A 99 15.07 -0.32 -10.94
N TRP A 100 14.21 -1.21 -11.43
CA TRP A 100 13.95 -2.52 -10.84
C TRP A 100 14.52 -3.64 -11.73
N ASP A 101 14.91 -4.73 -11.11
CA ASP A 101 15.18 -6.00 -11.83
C ASP A 101 13.83 -6.68 -12.10
N VAL A 102 13.35 -6.58 -13.35
CA VAL A 102 12.01 -7.05 -13.74
C VAL A 102 12.11 -8.31 -14.58
N ALA A 103 11.46 -9.37 -14.14
CA ALA A 103 11.43 -10.66 -14.80
C ALA A 103 10.01 -11.17 -15.05
N ASN A 104 9.82 -11.90 -16.14
CA ASN A 104 8.60 -12.66 -16.42
C ASN A 104 8.82 -14.14 -16.00
N ASN A 105 7.99 -14.63 -15.09
CA ASN A 105 7.99 -16.01 -14.66
C ASN A 105 6.76 -16.72 -15.22
N THR A 106 7.00 -17.60 -16.22
CA THR A 106 5.93 -18.32 -16.92
C THR A 106 5.79 -19.74 -16.37
N TYR A 107 4.56 -20.11 -16.09
CA TYR A 107 4.18 -21.42 -15.56
C TYR A 107 3.12 -22.06 -16.45
N THR A 108 2.99 -23.38 -16.35
CA THR A 108 1.89 -24.12 -16.96
C THR A 108 1.35 -25.12 -15.94
N GLU A 109 0.07 -24.99 -15.62
CA GLU A 109 -0.66 -25.85 -14.71
C GLU A 109 -2.06 -26.08 -15.29
N ASP A 110 -2.60 -27.30 -15.20
CA ASP A 110 -3.91 -27.67 -15.75
C ASP A 110 -4.14 -27.28 -17.23
N ASN A 111 -3.08 -27.33 -18.06
CA ASN A 111 -3.04 -26.85 -19.44
C ASN A 111 -3.27 -25.33 -19.60
N ILE A 112 -3.18 -24.57 -18.53
CA ILE A 112 -3.25 -23.12 -18.55
C ILE A 112 -1.83 -22.59 -18.46
N THR A 113 -1.41 -21.75 -19.42
CA THR A 113 -0.12 -21.05 -19.37
C THR A 113 -0.36 -19.62 -18.93
N PHE A 114 0.29 -19.21 -17.86
CA PHE A 114 0.18 -17.89 -17.26
C PHE A 114 1.55 -17.34 -16.87
N THR A 115 1.66 -16.02 -16.74
CA THR A 115 2.96 -15.36 -16.58
C THR A 115 2.89 -14.27 -15.50
N ASN A 116 3.49 -14.52 -14.34
CA ASN A 116 3.71 -13.48 -13.35
C ASN A 116 4.81 -12.50 -13.78
N VAL A 117 4.70 -11.24 -13.42
CA VAL A 117 5.81 -10.30 -13.46
C VAL A 117 6.32 -10.07 -12.05
N VAL A 118 7.63 -10.17 -11.87
CA VAL A 118 8.31 -9.98 -10.60
C VAL A 118 9.33 -8.87 -10.77
N ALA A 119 9.19 -7.80 -10.00
CA ALA A 119 10.14 -6.71 -9.98
C ALA A 119 10.82 -6.65 -8.61
N LYS A 120 12.15 -6.73 -8.58
CA LYS A 120 12.96 -6.76 -7.36
C LYS A 120 13.82 -5.51 -7.25
N LEU A 121 13.92 -5.01 -6.03
CA LEU A 121 14.84 -3.96 -5.65
C LEU A 121 15.60 -4.42 -4.41
N ALA A 122 16.89 -4.66 -4.56
CA ALA A 122 17.76 -5.03 -3.47
C ALA A 122 18.35 -3.79 -2.79
N PRO A 123 18.61 -3.80 -1.47
CA PRO A 123 19.39 -2.76 -0.80
C PRO A 123 20.84 -2.77 -1.28
N GLU A 124 21.61 -1.71 -0.99
CA GLU A 124 23.04 -1.63 -1.35
C GLU A 124 23.87 -2.79 -0.79
N THR A 125 23.52 -3.26 0.39
CA THR A 125 24.15 -4.41 1.03
C THR A 125 23.09 -5.45 1.37
N MET A 126 23.28 -6.67 0.91
CA MET A 126 22.35 -7.78 1.14
C MET A 126 23.11 -9.01 1.62
N ASP A 127 22.56 -9.71 2.62
CA ASP A 127 23.05 -11.00 3.10
C ASP A 127 21.87 -11.96 3.32
N GLU A 128 22.14 -13.17 3.83
CA GLU A 128 21.11 -14.20 4.06
C GLU A 128 20.06 -13.80 5.10
N SER A 129 20.35 -12.81 5.95
CA SER A 129 19.44 -12.31 6.98
C SER A 129 18.63 -11.10 6.52
N THR A 130 18.94 -10.54 5.34
CA THR A 130 18.21 -9.38 4.80
C THR A 130 16.74 -9.70 4.63
N PRO A 131 15.83 -8.98 5.30
CA PRO A 131 14.41 -9.24 5.18
C PRO A 131 13.90 -8.86 3.80
N ARG A 132 12.85 -9.55 3.35
CA ARG A 132 12.17 -9.27 2.10
C ARG A 132 10.71 -8.87 2.36
N VAL A 133 10.27 -7.82 1.69
CA VAL A 133 8.87 -7.37 1.67
C VAL A 133 8.31 -7.62 0.28
N VAL A 134 7.18 -8.32 0.20
CA VAL A 134 6.48 -8.58 -1.06
C VAL A 134 5.18 -7.80 -1.06
N ILE A 135 4.96 -6.99 -2.11
CA ILE A 135 3.72 -6.25 -2.35
C ILE A 135 3.10 -6.84 -3.60
N VAL A 136 1.87 -7.34 -3.48
CA VAL A 136 1.23 -8.14 -4.53
C VAL A 136 -0.08 -7.53 -5.01
N ALA A 137 -0.29 -7.59 -6.33
CA ALA A 137 -1.58 -7.40 -6.98
C ALA A 137 -1.69 -8.36 -8.18
N HIS A 138 -2.90 -8.87 -8.48
CA HIS A 138 -3.09 -9.52 -9.77
C HIS A 138 -3.27 -8.47 -10.86
N TYR A 139 -2.97 -8.84 -12.10
CA TYR A 139 -3.05 -7.91 -13.22
C TYR A 139 -4.03 -8.35 -14.32
N ASP A 140 -4.41 -9.61 -14.30
CA ASP A 140 -5.40 -10.13 -15.22
C ASP A 140 -6.79 -9.57 -14.91
N SER A 141 -7.64 -9.53 -15.93
CA SER A 141 -9.05 -9.19 -15.80
C SER A 141 -9.93 -10.37 -16.19
N ARG A 142 -11.11 -10.41 -15.61
CA ARG A 142 -12.06 -11.50 -15.80
C ARG A 142 -12.42 -11.69 -17.27
N ASP A 143 -12.43 -12.94 -17.73
CA ASP A 143 -12.65 -13.32 -19.12
C ASP A 143 -14.13 -13.31 -19.55
N VAL A 144 -15.06 -13.29 -18.60
CA VAL A 144 -16.51 -13.27 -18.86
C VAL A 144 -17.24 -12.35 -17.89
N ALA A 145 -18.27 -11.66 -18.36
CA ALA A 145 -19.11 -10.77 -17.56
C ALA A 145 -20.40 -11.52 -17.14
N GLU A 146 -20.30 -12.68 -16.51
CA GLU A 146 -21.43 -13.60 -16.23
C GLU A 146 -22.52 -12.98 -15.36
N ARG A 147 -22.26 -11.82 -14.75
CA ARG A 147 -23.21 -11.06 -13.93
C ARG A 147 -23.71 -9.78 -14.60
N ASP A 148 -23.38 -9.56 -15.89
CA ASP A 148 -23.91 -8.41 -16.62
C ASP A 148 -25.44 -8.52 -16.73
N PRO A 149 -26.18 -7.45 -16.44
CA PRO A 149 -27.64 -7.44 -16.58
C PRO A 149 -28.13 -7.61 -18.04
N ASP A 150 -27.30 -7.29 -19.03
CA ASP A 150 -27.56 -7.60 -20.42
C ASP A 150 -27.02 -8.99 -20.76
N ILE A 151 -27.93 -9.93 -20.95
CA ILE A 151 -27.61 -11.33 -21.28
C ILE A 151 -26.73 -11.47 -22.54
N ASN A 152 -26.77 -10.53 -23.46
CA ASN A 152 -25.92 -10.55 -24.67
C ASN A 152 -24.47 -10.22 -24.38
N ARG A 153 -24.17 -9.66 -23.20
CA ARG A 153 -22.83 -9.25 -22.78
C ARG A 153 -22.18 -10.19 -21.76
N THR A 154 -22.91 -11.18 -21.28
CA THR A 154 -22.42 -12.08 -20.23
C THR A 154 -21.18 -12.89 -20.61
N MET A 155 -20.88 -13.01 -21.90
CA MET A 155 -19.69 -13.67 -22.43
C MET A 155 -18.58 -12.70 -22.85
N ASP A 156 -18.79 -11.40 -22.67
CA ASP A 156 -17.76 -10.39 -22.98
C ASP A 156 -16.72 -10.36 -21.85
N PRO A 157 -15.44 -10.19 -22.16
CA PRO A 157 -14.43 -9.99 -21.16
C PRO A 157 -14.57 -8.62 -20.48
N ILE A 158 -14.27 -8.57 -19.18
CA ILE A 158 -14.39 -7.35 -18.38
C ILE A 158 -13.16 -6.45 -18.59
N PRO A 159 -13.35 -5.12 -18.78
CA PRO A 159 -12.23 -4.17 -18.89
C PRO A 159 -11.33 -4.11 -17.63
N GLY A 160 -11.84 -4.46 -16.44
CA GLY A 160 -11.09 -4.62 -15.22
C GLY A 160 -10.40 -3.33 -14.71
N ALA A 161 -11.10 -2.17 -14.70
CA ALA A 161 -10.54 -0.92 -14.21
C ALA A 161 -10.26 -0.95 -12.70
N ASN A 162 -11.24 -1.42 -11.91
CA ASN A 162 -11.04 -1.59 -10.47
C ASN A 162 -10.34 -2.92 -10.18
N ASP A 163 -10.80 -3.98 -10.79
CA ASP A 163 -10.31 -5.35 -10.65
C ASP A 163 -9.64 -5.79 -11.97
N ALA A 164 -8.29 -5.76 -12.10
CA ALA A 164 -7.36 -5.38 -11.03
C ALA A 164 -6.44 -4.20 -11.40
N ALA A 165 -6.79 -3.37 -12.40
CA ALA A 165 -5.93 -2.27 -12.83
C ALA A 165 -5.63 -1.27 -11.70
N SER A 166 -6.55 -1.10 -10.73
CA SER A 166 -6.33 -0.22 -9.58
C SER A 166 -5.19 -0.71 -8.68
N GLY A 167 -5.12 -2.00 -8.39
CA GLY A 167 -4.05 -2.60 -7.61
C GLY A 167 -2.69 -2.49 -8.32
N VAL A 168 -2.66 -2.80 -9.62
CA VAL A 168 -1.46 -2.64 -10.45
C VAL A 168 -0.97 -1.20 -10.46
N ALA A 169 -1.89 -0.22 -10.60
CA ALA A 169 -1.55 1.20 -10.60
C ALA A 169 -0.93 1.66 -9.27
N VAL A 170 -1.39 1.12 -8.14
CA VAL A 170 -0.77 1.36 -6.83
C VAL A 170 0.66 0.80 -6.80
N LEU A 171 0.87 -0.43 -7.28
CA LEU A 171 2.21 -1.03 -7.33
C LEU A 171 3.17 -0.24 -8.22
N LEU A 172 2.71 0.22 -9.39
CA LEU A 172 3.53 1.02 -10.30
C LEU A 172 3.92 2.38 -9.68
N GLU A 173 2.98 3.04 -8.99
CA GLU A 173 3.28 4.30 -8.30
C GLU A 173 4.22 4.09 -7.10
N LEU A 174 4.07 3.01 -6.34
CA LEU A 174 5.04 2.60 -5.32
C LEU A 174 6.41 2.28 -5.96
N GLY A 175 6.41 1.62 -7.11
CA GLY A 175 7.63 1.32 -7.86
C GLY A 175 8.41 2.57 -8.31
N ARG A 176 7.72 3.69 -8.51
CA ARG A 176 8.33 4.98 -8.81
C ARG A 176 9.04 5.60 -7.59
N ILE A 177 8.50 5.45 -6.38
CA ILE A 177 9.01 6.13 -5.18
C ILE A 177 9.96 5.28 -4.34
N ILE A 178 9.74 3.98 -4.23
CA ILE A 178 10.52 3.07 -3.38
C ILE A 178 12.04 3.11 -3.67
N PRO A 179 12.54 3.20 -4.93
CA PRO A 179 13.97 3.26 -5.20
C PRO A 179 14.70 4.42 -4.54
N PHE A 180 13.99 5.45 -4.11
CA PHE A 180 14.56 6.64 -3.47
C PHE A 180 14.40 6.64 -1.94
N MET A 181 13.90 5.54 -1.35
CA MET A 181 13.62 5.45 0.08
C MET A 181 14.78 4.90 0.91
N ASP A 182 15.89 4.46 0.27
CA ASP A 182 17.07 3.89 0.95
C ASP A 182 16.70 2.82 2.00
N LEU A 183 15.98 1.79 1.55
CA LEU A 183 15.46 0.75 2.43
C LEU A 183 16.55 -0.29 2.72
N ALA A 184 16.61 -0.78 3.97
CA ALA A 184 17.56 -1.81 4.41
C ALA A 184 17.04 -3.25 4.16
N TYR A 185 16.06 -3.45 3.28
CA TYR A 185 15.47 -4.74 2.95
C TYR A 185 15.15 -4.83 1.45
N GLU A 186 15.08 -6.06 0.95
CA GLU A 186 14.64 -6.30 -0.42
C GLU A 186 13.15 -6.01 -0.55
N VAL A 187 12.75 -5.29 -1.61
CA VAL A 187 11.36 -5.12 -1.98
C VAL A 187 11.08 -5.89 -3.26
N GLU A 188 10.00 -6.66 -3.27
CA GLU A 188 9.49 -7.36 -4.43
C GLU A 188 8.08 -6.88 -4.74
N LEU A 189 7.87 -6.33 -5.95
CA LEU A 189 6.54 -6.08 -6.50
C LEU A 189 6.15 -7.29 -7.33
N LEU A 190 5.09 -7.97 -6.92
CA LEU A 190 4.59 -9.17 -7.57
C LEU A 190 3.27 -8.89 -8.27
N PHE A 191 3.27 -9.01 -9.58
CA PHE A 191 2.08 -8.90 -10.42
C PHE A 191 1.68 -10.31 -10.86
N THR A 192 0.59 -10.84 -10.30
CA THR A 192 0.14 -12.21 -10.56
C THR A 192 -0.83 -12.28 -11.73
N ASP A 193 -0.73 -13.35 -12.50
CA ASP A 193 -1.64 -13.70 -13.61
C ASP A 193 -2.62 -14.80 -13.18
N ALA A 194 -3.68 -15.00 -13.93
CA ALA A 194 -4.63 -16.09 -13.76
C ALA A 194 -5.27 -16.15 -12.37
N GLU A 195 -5.63 -15.00 -11.84
CA GLU A 195 -6.35 -14.87 -10.57
C GLU A 195 -7.85 -14.94 -10.79
N ASP A 196 -8.38 -14.10 -11.68
CA ASP A 196 -9.82 -13.84 -11.86
C ASP A 196 -10.37 -14.44 -13.17
N GLN A 197 -9.81 -15.53 -13.63
CA GLN A 197 -10.33 -16.23 -14.80
C GLN A 197 -11.40 -17.24 -14.41
N ASN A 198 -12.38 -17.46 -15.29
CA ASN A 198 -13.43 -18.44 -15.09
C ASN A 198 -12.94 -19.85 -15.46
N PHE A 199 -11.82 -20.29 -14.89
CA PHE A 199 -11.31 -21.63 -15.11
C PHE A 199 -12.11 -22.68 -14.34
N SER A 200 -12.43 -23.80 -14.97
CA SER A 200 -13.13 -24.92 -14.32
C SER A 200 -12.30 -25.59 -13.23
N SER A 201 -10.97 -25.45 -13.28
CA SER A 201 -10.01 -26.05 -12.34
C SER A 201 -9.70 -25.16 -11.13
N GLY A 202 -10.18 -23.92 -11.09
CA GLY A 202 -10.00 -23.01 -9.96
C GLY A 202 -9.46 -21.62 -10.33
N SER A 203 -8.88 -20.96 -9.35
CA SER A 203 -8.33 -19.60 -9.45
C SER A 203 -7.02 -19.47 -8.67
N LEU A 204 -6.42 -18.27 -8.68
CA LEU A 204 -5.17 -17.95 -7.94
C LEU A 204 -3.94 -18.70 -8.45
N TYR A 205 -3.90 -19.09 -9.72
CA TYR A 205 -2.79 -19.86 -10.28
C TYR A 205 -1.45 -19.13 -10.11
N GLY A 206 -1.39 -17.85 -10.47
CA GLY A 206 -0.16 -17.07 -10.41
C GLY A 206 0.41 -16.95 -8.99
N SER A 207 -0.42 -16.63 -8.01
CA SER A 207 0.03 -16.49 -6.61
C SER A 207 0.44 -17.83 -5.99
N LYS A 208 -0.29 -18.91 -6.29
CA LYS A 208 0.07 -20.27 -5.86
C LYS A 208 1.40 -20.73 -6.45
N ALA A 209 1.61 -20.55 -7.76
CA ALA A 209 2.86 -20.92 -8.42
C ALA A 209 4.05 -20.15 -7.84
N TRP A 210 3.89 -18.84 -7.58
CA TRP A 210 4.93 -18.05 -6.93
C TRP A 210 5.22 -18.56 -5.50
N ALA A 211 4.20 -18.82 -4.69
CA ALA A 211 4.35 -19.32 -3.32
C ALA A 211 5.04 -20.68 -3.27
N ASN A 212 4.69 -21.61 -4.17
CA ASN A 212 5.32 -22.91 -4.27
C ASN A 212 6.81 -22.78 -4.63
N ALA A 213 7.15 -21.92 -5.59
CA ALA A 213 8.53 -21.66 -5.96
C ALA A 213 9.39 -21.10 -4.81
N GLN A 214 8.81 -20.31 -3.90
CA GLN A 214 9.49 -19.85 -2.68
C GLN A 214 9.76 -21.01 -1.70
N SER A 215 8.79 -21.90 -1.53
CA SER A 215 8.93 -23.07 -0.64
C SER A 215 10.03 -24.02 -1.14
N ASP A 216 10.09 -24.29 -2.43
CA ASP A 216 11.11 -25.13 -3.06
C ASP A 216 12.51 -24.53 -2.93
N ALA A 217 12.64 -23.21 -3.03
CA ALA A 217 13.90 -22.51 -2.83
C ALA A 217 14.40 -22.58 -1.38
N GLN A 218 13.50 -22.65 -0.38
CA GLN A 218 13.87 -22.82 1.02
C GLN A 218 14.28 -24.25 1.38
N VAL A 219 13.67 -25.24 0.75
CA VAL A 219 14.01 -26.66 0.98
C VAL A 219 15.38 -27.04 0.40
N ASN A 220 15.85 -26.33 -0.62
CA ASN A 220 17.10 -26.58 -1.31
C ASN A 220 18.30 -25.76 -0.78
N ARG A 221 18.15 -25.07 0.35
CA ARG A 221 19.21 -24.35 1.08
C ARG A 221 19.56 -25.10 2.36
#